data_a9cbe5ed72ea2c89c1bde1e0c8222cf8
#
_entry.id   a9cbe5ed72ea2c89c1bde1e0c8222cf8
#
_cell.length_a   1.000
_cell.length_b   1.000
_cell.length_c   1.000
_cell.angle_alpha   90.00
_cell.angle_beta   90.00
_cell.angle_gamma   90.00
#
_symmetry.space_group_name_H-M   'P 1'
#
loop_
_entity.id
_entity.type
_entity.pdbx_description
1 polymer ?
#
loop_
_entity_poly.entity_id
_entity_poly.type
_entity_poly.pdbx_seq_one_letter_code
_entity_poly.pdbx_strand_id
1 'polypeptide(L)'
;MRHLFHHFPRAATLWLLLAGAVVLAADAPGAAPRVPKPVIEAARGGQCVEDPAVMRRDHMKFLRHQRDETVHGGVRGAKHSLKACIECHASQTTQSVAATKTNFCVSCHSFAAVKVDCFECHATKPAATTSFHPLVHPTGTTAQLGRMVRAWGAGTAPAPTQP
;
A
#
# COMPACT_ATOMS: atom_id res chain seq x y z
N MET A 1 74.88 -31.45 14.55
CA MET A 1 74.01 -30.33 14.21
C MET A 1 73.19 -30.66 12.92
N ARG A 2 72.25 -31.62 12.98
CA ARG A 2 71.54 -32.03 11.72
C ARG A 2 70.05 -32.36 11.89
N HIS A 3 69.37 -32.00 13.00
CA HIS A 3 68.00 -32.43 13.29
C HIS A 3 66.98 -31.30 13.51
N LEU A 4 67.29 -30.05 13.19
CA LEU A 4 66.38 -28.91 13.52
C LEU A 4 65.51 -28.39 12.37
N PHE A 5 65.58 -28.94 11.14
CA PHE A 5 64.92 -28.37 10.01
C PHE A 5 63.68 -29.13 9.47
N HIS A 6 63.27 -30.25 10.11
CA HIS A 6 62.16 -31.07 9.56
C HIS A 6 60.76 -30.83 10.14
N HIS A 7 60.58 -29.93 11.11
CA HIS A 7 59.29 -29.74 11.76
C HIS A 7 58.51 -28.49 11.32
N PHE A 8 59.15 -27.57 10.59
CA PHE A 8 58.54 -26.34 10.19
C PHE A 8 57.47 -26.43 9.04
N PRO A 9 57.61 -27.29 8.02
CA PRO A 9 56.65 -27.33 6.90
C PRO A 9 55.32 -27.98 7.26
N ARG A 10 55.27 -28.89 8.28
CA ARG A 10 54.02 -29.60 8.63
C ARG A 10 53.07 -28.74 9.45
N ALA A 11 53.57 -27.88 10.30
CA ALA A 11 52.72 -26.94 11.05
C ALA A 11 52.12 -25.86 10.16
N ALA A 12 52.90 -25.31 9.22
CA ALA A 12 52.41 -24.29 8.27
C ALA A 12 51.33 -24.83 7.31
N THR A 13 51.46 -26.07 6.85
CA THR A 13 50.44 -26.72 6.00
C THR A 13 49.18 -27.03 6.76
N LEU A 14 49.24 -27.39 8.04
CA LEU A 14 48.07 -27.62 8.87
C LEU A 14 47.30 -26.33 9.13
N TRP A 15 47.96 -25.22 9.33
CA TRP A 15 47.33 -23.91 9.50
C TRP A 15 46.66 -23.39 8.23
N LEU A 16 47.27 -23.60 7.08
CA LEU A 16 46.67 -23.28 5.76
C LEU A 16 45.41 -24.11 5.45
N LEU A 17 45.38 -25.36 5.87
CA LEU A 17 44.20 -26.22 5.69
C LEU A 17 43.07 -25.86 6.66
N LEU A 18 43.38 -25.44 7.92
CA LEU A 18 42.36 -24.94 8.84
C LEU A 18 41.78 -23.58 8.42
N ALA A 19 42.62 -22.70 7.88
CA ALA A 19 42.15 -21.40 7.40
C ALA A 19 41.25 -21.49 6.16
N GLY A 20 41.47 -22.50 5.31
CA GLY A 20 40.62 -22.74 4.14
C GLY A 20 39.23 -23.32 4.45
N ALA A 21 39.04 -24.00 5.58
CA ALA A 21 37.78 -24.61 5.96
C ALA A 21 36.75 -23.60 6.47
N VAL A 22 37.16 -22.39 6.90
CA VAL A 22 36.27 -21.38 7.45
C VAL A 22 35.55 -20.57 6.37
N VAL A 23 36.06 -20.52 5.15
CA VAL A 23 35.50 -19.69 4.06
C VAL A 23 34.36 -20.39 3.31
N LEU A 24 34.21 -21.72 3.40
CA LEU A 24 33.20 -22.49 2.68
C LEU A 24 31.85 -22.62 3.41
N ALA A 25 31.69 -22.03 4.59
CA ALA A 25 30.44 -22.12 5.38
C ALA A 25 29.44 -20.98 5.12
N ALA A 26 29.72 -20.09 4.16
CA ALA A 26 28.91 -18.86 4.00
C ALA A 26 27.68 -19.03 3.08
N ASP A 27 27.63 -20.04 2.23
CA ASP A 27 26.51 -20.29 1.30
C ASP A 27 26.04 -21.74 1.35
N ALA A 28 25.40 -22.13 2.48
CA ALA A 28 24.62 -23.36 2.49
C ALA A 28 23.36 -23.13 1.62
N PRO A 29 23.15 -23.93 0.55
CA PRO A 29 21.90 -23.87 -0.20
C PRO A 29 20.75 -24.28 0.73
N GLY A 30 19.89 -23.31 1.12
CA GLY A 30 18.74 -23.57 1.98
C GLY A 30 18.67 -22.69 3.25
N ALA A 31 19.62 -21.83 3.53
CA ALA A 31 19.46 -20.86 4.60
C ALA A 31 18.29 -19.92 4.27
N ALA A 32 17.27 -19.92 5.11
CA ALA A 32 16.15 -18.98 4.96
C ALA A 32 16.69 -17.54 4.88
N PRO A 33 16.14 -16.69 4.02
CA PRO A 33 16.62 -15.34 3.88
C PRO A 33 16.58 -14.65 5.26
N ARG A 34 17.66 -14.01 5.66
CA ARG A 34 17.81 -13.34 6.97
C ARG A 34 16.77 -12.25 7.19
N VAL A 35 16.25 -11.70 6.12
CA VAL A 35 15.20 -10.69 6.15
C VAL A 35 13.94 -11.30 5.54
N PRO A 36 12.87 -11.52 6.31
CA PRO A 36 11.63 -12.07 5.81
C PRO A 36 11.03 -11.10 4.77
N LYS A 37 10.68 -11.62 3.61
CA LYS A 37 9.99 -10.83 2.58
C LYS A 37 8.54 -10.54 2.99
N PRO A 38 7.97 -9.40 2.56
CA PRO A 38 6.56 -9.13 2.80
C PRO A 38 5.69 -10.21 2.17
N VAL A 39 4.68 -10.65 2.91
CA VAL A 39 3.62 -11.50 2.35
C VAL A 39 2.60 -10.57 1.72
N ILE A 40 2.38 -10.71 0.42
CA ILE A 40 1.46 -9.86 -0.33
C ILE A 40 0.26 -10.71 -0.76
N GLU A 41 -0.92 -10.35 -0.27
CA GLU A 41 -2.16 -10.97 -0.70
C GLU A 41 -2.46 -10.62 -2.17
N ALA A 42 -3.03 -11.57 -2.90
CA ALA A 42 -3.46 -11.34 -4.28
C ALA A 42 -4.55 -10.27 -4.34
N ALA A 43 -4.44 -9.36 -5.31
CA ALA A 43 -5.47 -8.37 -5.58
C ALA A 43 -6.76 -9.03 -6.08
N ARG A 44 -7.89 -8.37 -5.89
CA ARG A 44 -9.20 -8.83 -6.40
C ARG A 44 -9.35 -8.64 -7.91
N GLY A 45 -8.58 -7.72 -8.50
CA GLY A 45 -8.57 -7.45 -9.93
C GLY A 45 -7.57 -8.34 -10.69
N GLY A 46 -7.79 -8.50 -11.99
CA GLY A 46 -6.94 -9.35 -12.84
C GLY A 46 -5.64 -8.69 -13.28
N GLN A 47 -5.56 -7.36 -13.31
CA GLN A 47 -4.42 -6.63 -13.84
C GLN A 47 -4.12 -5.38 -12.99
N CYS A 48 -2.84 -5.15 -12.72
CA CYS A 48 -2.40 -3.94 -12.04
C CYS A 48 -2.53 -2.73 -12.98
N VAL A 49 -2.75 -1.56 -12.38
CA VAL A 49 -2.90 -0.27 -13.11
C VAL A 49 -1.63 0.15 -13.86
N GLU A 50 -0.48 -0.24 -13.37
CA GLU A 50 0.84 -0.12 -13.99
C GLU A 50 1.62 -1.42 -13.81
N ASP A 51 2.77 -1.54 -14.46
CA ASP A 51 3.69 -2.65 -14.23
C ASP A 51 4.02 -2.78 -12.72
N PRO A 52 3.95 -3.99 -12.15
CA PRO A 52 4.19 -4.19 -10.71
C PRO A 52 5.55 -3.71 -10.20
N ALA A 53 6.61 -3.72 -11.03
CA ALA A 53 7.92 -3.21 -10.63
C ALA A 53 7.93 -1.67 -10.59
N VAL A 54 7.22 -1.03 -11.51
CA VAL A 54 6.99 0.42 -11.51
C VAL A 54 6.18 0.82 -10.28
N MET A 55 5.08 0.10 -10.00
CA MET A 55 4.25 0.38 -8.82
C MET A 55 5.03 0.24 -7.51
N ARG A 56 5.83 -0.80 -7.35
CA ARG A 56 6.66 -0.94 -6.13
C ARG A 56 7.62 0.21 -5.92
N ARG A 57 8.17 0.80 -6.99
CA ARG A 57 9.15 1.88 -6.91
C ARG A 57 8.53 3.27 -6.86
N ASP A 58 7.46 3.50 -7.62
CA ASP A 58 7.01 4.85 -7.96
C ASP A 58 5.56 5.17 -7.50
N HIS A 59 4.82 4.21 -6.89
CA HIS A 59 3.42 4.44 -6.47
C HIS A 59 3.24 5.71 -5.63
N MET A 60 4.21 6.08 -4.80
CA MET A 60 4.14 7.29 -3.98
C MET A 60 4.11 8.58 -4.84
N LYS A 61 4.78 8.57 -5.99
CA LYS A 61 4.74 9.70 -6.93
C LYS A 61 3.36 9.82 -7.56
N PHE A 62 2.78 8.69 -7.98
CA PHE A 62 1.43 8.65 -8.56
C PHE A 62 0.37 9.08 -7.56
N LEU A 63 0.42 8.57 -6.33
CA LEU A 63 -0.53 8.92 -5.28
C LEU A 63 -0.43 10.40 -4.90
N ARG A 64 0.78 10.97 -4.81
CA ARG A 64 0.97 12.38 -4.52
C ARG A 64 0.42 13.27 -5.63
N HIS A 65 0.73 12.95 -6.88
CA HIS A 65 0.21 13.67 -8.03
C HIS A 65 -1.33 13.63 -8.06
N GLN A 66 -1.91 12.44 -7.90
CA GLN A 66 -3.37 12.27 -7.86
C GLN A 66 -4.01 13.02 -6.69
N ARG A 67 -3.36 13.05 -5.52
CA ARG A 67 -3.83 13.83 -4.37
C ARG A 67 -3.90 15.31 -4.72
N ASP A 68 -2.85 15.84 -5.31
CA ASP A 68 -2.77 17.26 -5.66
C ASP A 68 -3.83 17.64 -6.70
N GLU A 69 -4.04 16.83 -7.72
CA GLU A 69 -5.13 17.00 -8.69
C GLU A 69 -6.51 16.93 -8.04
N THR A 70 -6.70 16.00 -7.09
CA THR A 70 -7.98 15.83 -6.38
C THR A 70 -8.28 17.02 -5.46
N VAL A 71 -7.29 17.48 -4.68
CA VAL A 71 -7.47 18.52 -3.68
C VAL A 71 -7.57 19.90 -4.33
N HIS A 72 -6.73 20.19 -5.30
CA HIS A 72 -6.68 21.52 -5.92
C HIS A 72 -7.54 21.63 -7.18
N GLY A 73 -7.65 20.56 -7.95
CA GLY A 73 -8.39 20.54 -9.21
C GLY A 73 -9.77 19.88 -9.14
N GLY A 74 -10.14 19.26 -8.01
CA GLY A 74 -11.41 18.54 -7.89
C GLY A 74 -11.52 17.26 -8.74
N VAL A 75 -10.41 16.79 -9.33
CA VAL A 75 -10.38 15.61 -10.20
C VAL A 75 -10.69 14.35 -9.40
N ARG A 76 -11.70 13.60 -9.82
CA ARG A 76 -12.13 12.34 -9.18
C ARG A 76 -12.03 11.19 -10.17
N GLY A 77 -11.80 9.97 -9.63
CA GLY A 77 -11.86 8.75 -10.45
C GLY A 77 -10.73 8.57 -11.46
N ALA A 78 -9.60 9.27 -11.28
CA ALA A 78 -8.45 9.12 -12.16
C ALA A 78 -7.76 7.76 -11.98
N LYS A 79 -6.87 7.42 -12.92
CA LYS A 79 -6.18 6.13 -13.05
C LYS A 79 -5.52 5.66 -11.74
N HIS A 80 -4.89 6.55 -10.99
CA HIS A 80 -4.16 6.23 -9.75
C HIS A 80 -4.95 6.59 -8.48
N SER A 81 -6.27 6.46 -8.53
CA SER A 81 -7.15 6.73 -7.39
C SER A 81 -6.85 5.83 -6.20
N LEU A 82 -6.55 6.40 -5.02
CA LEU A 82 -6.37 5.65 -3.78
C LEU A 82 -7.59 4.77 -3.46
N LYS A 83 -8.81 5.27 -3.71
CA LYS A 83 -10.05 4.50 -3.54
C LYS A 83 -10.03 3.23 -4.38
N ALA A 84 -9.69 3.31 -5.66
CA ALA A 84 -9.61 2.16 -6.56
C ALA A 84 -8.52 1.17 -6.13
N CYS A 85 -7.37 1.66 -5.65
CA CYS A 85 -6.33 0.82 -5.08
C CYS A 85 -6.83 0.02 -3.87
N ILE A 86 -7.56 0.67 -2.95
CA ILE A 86 -8.15 0.02 -1.78
C ILE A 86 -9.20 -1.03 -2.20
N GLU A 87 -10.04 -0.73 -3.18
CA GLU A 87 -11.05 -1.66 -3.69
C GLU A 87 -10.44 -2.94 -4.26
N CYS A 88 -9.32 -2.83 -4.99
CA CYS A 88 -8.62 -3.99 -5.54
C CYS A 88 -7.77 -4.73 -4.52
N HIS A 89 -7.09 -4.03 -3.61
CA HIS A 89 -6.07 -4.60 -2.74
C HIS A 89 -6.55 -4.89 -1.30
N ALA A 90 -7.82 -4.60 -0.97
CA ALA A 90 -8.35 -4.98 0.33
C ALA A 90 -8.38 -6.50 0.49
N SER A 91 -7.86 -6.97 1.62
CA SER A 91 -7.82 -8.39 1.99
C SER A 91 -9.20 -9.05 1.89
N GLN A 92 -9.23 -10.29 1.46
CA GLN A 92 -10.47 -11.08 1.43
C GLN A 92 -11.01 -11.36 2.84
N THR A 93 -10.11 -11.47 3.83
CA THR A 93 -10.48 -11.80 5.21
C THR A 93 -10.83 -10.58 6.04
N THR A 94 -10.00 -9.53 6.00
CA THR A 94 -10.18 -8.34 6.85
C THR A 94 -10.97 -7.23 6.17
N GLN A 95 -11.20 -7.34 4.87
CA GLN A 95 -11.77 -6.29 4.01
C GLN A 95 -11.00 -4.97 4.11
N SER A 96 -9.69 -5.02 4.40
CA SER A 96 -8.86 -3.85 4.65
C SER A 96 -7.50 -3.99 3.98
N VAL A 97 -6.89 -2.87 3.66
CA VAL A 97 -5.49 -2.80 3.20
C VAL A 97 -4.50 -2.58 4.34
N ALA A 98 -4.98 -2.31 5.57
CA ALA A 98 -4.14 -1.89 6.70
C ALA A 98 -4.60 -2.34 8.09
N ALA A 99 -5.53 -3.29 8.22
CA ALA A 99 -6.00 -3.76 9.53
C ALA A 99 -4.99 -4.68 10.25
N THR A 100 -4.17 -5.41 9.51
CA THR A 100 -3.16 -6.33 10.04
C THR A 100 -1.83 -6.17 9.31
N LYS A 101 -0.74 -6.68 9.91
CA LYS A 101 0.60 -6.62 9.31
C LYS A 101 0.74 -7.37 7.98
N THR A 102 -0.19 -8.27 7.67
CA THR A 102 -0.22 -9.03 6.42
C THR A 102 -1.04 -8.36 5.33
N ASN A 103 -1.81 -7.31 5.65
CA ASN A 103 -2.58 -6.58 4.66
C ASN A 103 -1.68 -5.81 3.70
N PHE A 104 -2.15 -5.62 2.48
CA PHE A 104 -1.37 -5.21 1.32
C PHE A 104 -0.43 -4.01 1.58
N CYS A 105 -0.95 -2.87 2.05
CA CYS A 105 -0.14 -1.69 2.29
C CYS A 105 0.84 -1.89 3.45
N VAL A 106 0.33 -2.38 4.59
CA VAL A 106 1.11 -2.52 5.82
C VAL A 106 2.20 -3.56 5.68
N SER A 107 1.99 -4.64 4.94
CA SER A 107 2.99 -5.69 4.74
C SER A 107 4.29 -5.12 4.15
N CYS A 108 4.21 -4.38 3.06
CA CYS A 108 5.39 -3.76 2.45
C CYS A 108 5.93 -2.58 3.27
N HIS A 109 5.05 -1.71 3.78
CA HIS A 109 5.46 -0.52 4.52
C HIS A 109 6.10 -0.86 5.87
N SER A 110 5.64 -1.90 6.57
CA SER A 110 6.30 -2.40 7.79
C SER A 110 7.67 -2.99 7.49
N PHE A 111 7.82 -3.71 6.38
CA PHE A 111 9.09 -4.24 5.93
C PHE A 111 10.09 -3.13 5.60
N ALA A 112 9.65 -2.07 4.95
CA ALA A 112 10.45 -0.91 4.58
C ALA A 112 10.65 0.07 5.74
N ALA A 113 10.06 -0.17 6.92
CA ALA A 113 10.04 0.74 8.07
C ALA A 113 9.50 2.14 7.72
N VAL A 114 8.53 2.22 6.82
CA VAL A 114 7.90 3.47 6.37
C VAL A 114 6.47 3.56 6.89
N LYS A 115 6.17 4.66 7.58
CA LYS A 115 4.80 4.93 8.06
C LYS A 115 3.86 5.24 6.88
N VAL A 116 2.63 4.75 6.96
CA VAL A 116 1.56 5.06 6.01
C VAL A 116 0.62 6.08 6.64
N ASP A 117 0.82 7.35 6.33
CA ASP A 117 0.02 8.46 6.90
C ASP A 117 -1.36 8.62 6.25
N CYS A 118 -1.56 8.03 5.08
CA CYS A 118 -2.80 8.15 4.31
C CYS A 118 -4.04 7.77 5.14
N PHE A 119 -3.91 6.78 6.02
CA PHE A 119 -5.01 6.22 6.80
C PHE A 119 -5.31 6.99 8.11
N GLU A 120 -4.63 8.09 8.35
CA GLU A 120 -5.05 9.06 9.36
C GLU A 120 -6.31 9.85 8.92
N CYS A 121 -6.52 9.95 7.60
CA CYS A 121 -7.67 10.64 7.02
C CYS A 121 -8.53 9.76 6.10
N HIS A 122 -7.93 8.75 5.47
CA HIS A 122 -8.61 7.87 4.53
C HIS A 122 -9.01 6.54 5.17
N ALA A 123 -10.17 6.01 4.77
CA ALA A 123 -10.58 4.67 5.17
C ALA A 123 -9.62 3.61 4.63
N THR A 124 -9.38 2.55 5.41
CA THR A 124 -8.56 1.40 5.02
C THR A 124 -9.34 0.32 4.31
N LYS A 125 -10.66 0.49 4.21
CA LYS A 125 -11.62 -0.46 3.65
C LYS A 125 -12.28 0.12 2.41
N PRO A 126 -12.71 -0.72 1.45
CA PRO A 126 -13.60 -0.29 0.38
C PRO A 126 -14.83 0.40 0.96
N ALA A 127 -15.33 1.43 0.28
CA ALA A 127 -16.63 1.97 0.62
C ALA A 127 -17.69 0.88 0.47
N ALA A 128 -18.53 0.69 1.47
CA ALA A 128 -19.70 -0.16 1.31
C ALA A 128 -20.56 0.46 0.19
N THR A 129 -21.05 -0.37 -0.72
CA THR A 129 -21.90 0.06 -1.84
C THR A 129 -23.17 0.80 -1.37
N THR A 130 -23.54 0.63 -0.11
CA THR A 130 -24.64 1.31 0.57
C THR A 130 -24.23 2.58 1.32
N SER A 131 -22.93 2.86 1.49
CA SER A 131 -22.40 4.08 2.13
C SER A 131 -22.11 5.20 1.13
N PHE A 132 -22.57 5.09 -0.09
CA PHE A 132 -22.94 6.30 -0.75
C PHE A 132 -24.08 6.86 0.09
N HIS A 133 -23.79 7.88 0.94
CA HIS A 133 -24.64 9.02 0.80
C HIS A 133 -24.62 9.30 -0.71
N PRO A 134 -25.68 9.04 -1.41
CA PRO A 134 -25.86 9.80 -2.59
C PRO A 134 -25.69 11.21 -2.02
N LEU A 135 -24.68 11.94 -2.44
CA LEU A 135 -25.04 13.25 -2.92
C LEU A 135 -26.11 12.87 -3.91
N VAL A 136 -27.32 12.73 -3.36
CA VAL A 136 -28.51 12.72 -4.14
C VAL A 136 -28.40 14.05 -4.83
N HIS A 137 -27.78 13.99 -6.01
CA HIS A 137 -28.43 14.75 -7.02
C HIS A 137 -29.78 14.09 -7.08
N PRO A 138 -30.80 14.64 -6.43
CA PRO A 138 -32.12 14.12 -6.57
C PRO A 138 -32.34 14.16 -8.06
N THR A 139 -32.35 13.00 -8.68
CA THR A 139 -33.00 12.83 -9.98
C THR A 139 -34.47 13.11 -9.72
N GLY A 140 -34.83 14.33 -9.75
CA GLY A 140 -36.05 14.97 -9.28
C GLY A 140 -35.78 16.42 -8.91
N THR A 141 -34.49 16.85 -8.77
CA THR A 141 -34.12 18.15 -8.21
C THR A 141 -34.09 19.29 -9.17
N THR A 142 -34.03 19.08 -10.47
CA THR A 142 -34.32 20.22 -11.37
C THR A 142 -35.73 20.73 -11.16
N ALA A 143 -36.71 19.83 -10.92
CA ALA A 143 -38.09 20.23 -10.62
C ALA A 143 -38.25 20.75 -9.19
N GLN A 144 -37.48 20.24 -8.21
CA GLN A 144 -37.58 20.65 -6.82
C GLN A 144 -36.75 21.92 -6.56
N LEU A 145 -35.55 22.04 -7.14
CA LEU A 145 -34.77 23.26 -7.15
C LEU A 145 -35.52 24.36 -7.89
N GLY A 146 -36.13 24.05 -9.03
CA GLY A 146 -36.99 25.00 -9.76
C GLY A 146 -38.25 25.42 -9.01
N ARG A 147 -38.77 24.58 -8.07
CA ARG A 147 -39.85 24.96 -7.15
C ARG A 147 -39.34 25.86 -6.02
N MET A 148 -38.17 25.54 -5.43
CA MET A 148 -37.57 26.34 -4.37
C MET A 148 -37.14 27.71 -4.89
N VAL A 149 -36.53 27.79 -6.06
CA VAL A 149 -36.15 29.07 -6.68
C VAL A 149 -37.37 29.90 -7.03
N ARG A 150 -38.47 29.29 -7.49
CA ARG A 150 -39.74 29.99 -7.72
C ARG A 150 -40.43 30.43 -6.42
N ALA A 151 -40.35 29.64 -5.35
CA ALA A 151 -40.89 30.05 -4.04
C ALA A 151 -40.10 31.18 -3.42
N TRP A 152 -38.77 31.22 -3.58
CA TRP A 152 -37.94 32.34 -3.13
C TRP A 152 -38.20 33.60 -3.97
N GLY A 153 -38.37 33.45 -5.27
CA GLY A 153 -38.71 34.60 -6.15
C GLY A 153 -40.11 35.16 -5.91
N ALA A 154 -41.03 34.39 -5.30
CA ALA A 154 -42.40 34.78 -4.95
C ALA A 154 -42.55 35.34 -3.49
N GLY A 155 -41.46 35.47 -2.75
CA GLY A 155 -41.48 36.04 -1.39
C GLY A 155 -42.08 35.15 -0.31
N THR A 156 -42.43 33.89 -0.61
CA THR A 156 -42.96 32.91 0.35
C THR A 156 -41.85 31.92 0.74
N ALA A 157 -41.06 32.24 1.78
CA ALA A 157 -40.16 31.29 2.37
C ALA A 157 -40.96 30.23 3.17
N PRO A 158 -40.76 28.94 2.97
CA PRO A 158 -41.36 27.92 3.82
C PRO A 158 -40.78 28.01 5.22
N ALA A 159 -41.64 27.95 6.23
CA ALA A 159 -41.22 27.89 7.63
C ALA A 159 -40.33 26.66 7.90
N PRO A 160 -39.27 26.80 8.74
CA PRO A 160 -38.44 25.64 9.08
C PRO A 160 -39.26 24.66 9.91
N THR A 161 -39.42 23.44 9.43
CA THR A 161 -39.90 22.31 10.22
C THR A 161 -38.78 21.92 11.19
N GLN A 162 -38.97 22.20 12.47
CA GLN A 162 -38.11 21.69 13.53
C GLN A 162 -38.37 20.17 13.76
N PRO A 163 -37.33 19.42 14.21
CA PRO A 163 -37.43 17.98 14.49
C PRO A 163 -38.33 17.65 15.68
#